data_bd2534d4d8d197d46f0c7622e94a8a76
#
_entry.id   bd2534d4d8d197d46f0c7622e94a8a76
#
_cell.length_a   1.000
_cell.length_b   1.000
_cell.length_c   1.000
_cell.angle_alpha   90.00
_cell.angle_beta   90.00
_cell.angle_gamma   90.00
#
_symmetry.space_group_name_H-M   'P 1'
#
loop_
_entity.id
_entity.type
_entity.pdbx_description
1 polymer ?
#
loop_
_entity_poly.entity_id
_entity_poly.type
_entity_poly.pdbx_seq_one_letter_code
_entity_poly.pdbx_strand_id
1 'polypeptide(L)'
;MTTVSFEDFYEVPNLKFNITKLKNDLNKVLENKRFNSPGVTHFGAIPINQIPNDESSITGSNIRGKYWTIADDSGKEVSRDIDIDESKYTQLIPEFEKTYFKEVYETLSKKFKLGRVRLLLKEPRSTLSWHK
;
A
#
# COMPACT_ATOMS: atom_id res chain seq x y z
N MET A 1 5.97 18.69 20.58
CA MET A 1 5.53 18.76 19.17
C MET A 1 6.75 18.76 18.26
N THR A 2 6.80 17.84 17.34
CA THR A 2 7.92 17.77 16.40
C THR A 2 7.71 18.80 15.28
N THR A 3 8.68 19.69 15.12
CA THR A 3 8.65 20.62 13.98
C THR A 3 9.12 19.87 12.74
N VAL A 4 8.30 19.89 11.71
CA VAL A 4 8.66 19.28 10.43
C VAL A 4 9.74 20.16 9.80
N SER A 5 10.91 19.58 9.51
CA SER A 5 11.96 20.30 8.82
C SER A 5 11.70 20.35 7.32
N PHE A 6 12.34 21.27 6.63
CA PHE A 6 12.23 21.39 5.18
C PHE A 6 12.72 20.13 4.46
N GLU A 7 13.62 19.37 5.10
CA GLU A 7 14.22 18.16 4.54
C GLU A 7 13.29 16.95 4.60
N ASP A 8 12.24 16.99 5.46
CA ASP A 8 11.29 15.89 5.59
C ASP A 8 10.32 15.81 4.42
N PHE A 9 10.19 16.88 3.65
CA PHE A 9 9.30 16.93 2.50
C PHE A 9 10.00 17.61 1.33
N TYR A 10 9.96 16.98 0.16
CA TYR A 10 10.45 17.58 -1.06
C TYR A 10 9.69 17.04 -2.26
N GLU A 11 9.57 17.86 -3.28
CA GLU A 11 8.97 17.44 -4.54
C GLU A 11 10.04 16.80 -5.42
N VAL A 12 9.74 15.62 -5.93
CA VAL A 12 10.65 14.90 -6.82
C VAL A 12 10.53 15.49 -8.22
N PRO A 13 11.59 16.11 -8.77
CA PRO A 13 11.54 16.70 -10.08
C PRO A 13 11.27 15.67 -11.18
N ASN A 14 10.51 16.08 -12.20
CA ASN A 14 10.23 15.25 -13.38
C ASN A 14 9.47 13.94 -13.09
N LEU A 15 8.85 13.84 -11.94
CA LEU A 15 8.02 12.70 -11.57
C LEU A 15 6.56 13.11 -11.67
N LYS A 16 5.96 12.85 -12.84
CA LYS A 16 4.56 13.19 -13.11
C LYS A 16 3.84 12.00 -13.71
N PHE A 17 2.63 11.76 -13.25
CA PHE A 17 1.81 10.65 -13.72
C PHE A 17 0.49 11.15 -14.28
N ASN A 18 -0.07 10.38 -15.21
CA ASN A 18 -1.35 10.68 -15.80
C ASN A 18 -2.47 10.17 -14.90
N ILE A 19 -3.11 11.09 -14.18
CA ILE A 19 -4.16 10.76 -13.21
C ILE A 19 -5.39 10.14 -13.89
N THR A 20 -5.72 10.59 -15.10
CA THR A 20 -6.85 10.02 -15.84
C THR A 20 -6.61 8.55 -16.18
N LYS A 21 -5.41 8.20 -16.61
CA LYS A 21 -5.05 6.79 -16.85
C LYS A 21 -5.08 5.98 -15.57
N LEU A 22 -4.60 6.53 -14.46
CA LEU A 22 -4.65 5.87 -13.17
C LEU A 22 -6.09 5.56 -12.74
N LYS A 23 -6.98 6.54 -12.88
CA LYS A 23 -8.40 6.35 -12.54
C LYS A 23 -9.07 5.30 -13.42
N ASN A 24 -8.80 5.36 -14.73
CA ASN A 24 -9.39 4.40 -15.67
C ASN A 24 -8.92 2.98 -15.37
N ASP A 25 -7.63 2.80 -15.12
CA ASP A 25 -7.09 1.48 -14.83
C ASP A 25 -7.45 0.98 -13.43
N LEU A 26 -7.64 1.89 -12.47
CA LEU A 26 -8.19 1.53 -11.16
C LEU A 26 -9.60 0.93 -11.32
N ASN A 27 -10.44 1.54 -12.14
CA ASN A 27 -11.78 1.02 -12.39
C ASN A 27 -11.74 -0.38 -13.01
N LYS A 28 -10.80 -0.63 -13.94
CA LYS A 28 -10.60 -1.96 -14.51
C LYS A 28 -10.15 -2.98 -13.47
N VAL A 29 -9.24 -2.59 -12.60
CA VAL A 29 -8.76 -3.46 -11.52
C VAL A 29 -9.90 -3.82 -10.58
N LEU A 30 -10.76 -2.85 -10.26
CA LEU A 30 -11.88 -3.06 -9.35
C LEU A 30 -12.99 -3.95 -9.91
N GLU A 31 -12.98 -4.27 -11.20
CA GLU A 31 -13.88 -5.28 -11.77
C GLU A 31 -13.58 -6.68 -11.21
N ASN A 32 -12.33 -6.96 -10.87
CA ASN A 32 -11.87 -8.29 -10.43
C ASN A 32 -11.25 -8.32 -9.04
N LYS A 33 -10.88 -7.18 -8.49
CA LYS A 33 -10.25 -7.05 -7.18
C LYS A 33 -11.03 -6.12 -6.29
N ARG A 34 -10.92 -6.32 -4.99
CA ARG A 34 -11.55 -5.45 -3.99
C ARG A 34 -10.50 -4.99 -2.99
N PHE A 35 -10.71 -3.80 -2.46
CA PHE A 35 -9.91 -3.33 -1.35
C PHE A 35 -10.13 -4.23 -0.14
N ASN A 36 -9.06 -4.75 0.41
CA ASN A 36 -9.09 -5.61 1.57
C ASN A 36 -8.90 -4.77 2.83
N SER A 37 -9.83 -4.92 3.79
CA SER A 37 -9.86 -4.13 5.02
C SER A 37 -9.87 -5.02 6.27
N PRO A 38 -8.87 -5.88 6.46
CA PRO A 38 -8.87 -6.78 7.60
C PRO A 38 -8.81 -6.00 8.92
N GLY A 39 -9.84 -6.13 9.73
CA GLY A 39 -9.90 -5.54 11.06
C GLY A 39 -10.19 -4.04 11.13
N VAL A 40 -10.46 -3.38 9.99
CA VAL A 40 -10.90 -1.99 9.95
C VAL A 40 -11.93 -1.81 8.85
N THR A 41 -12.87 -0.91 9.05
CA THR A 41 -14.02 -0.74 8.15
C THR A 41 -13.87 0.41 7.17
N HIS A 42 -12.99 1.36 7.45
CA HIS A 42 -12.85 2.61 6.68
C HIS A 42 -11.52 2.73 5.94
N PHE A 43 -10.74 1.66 5.91
CA PHE A 43 -9.43 1.63 5.29
C PHE A 43 -9.24 0.30 4.58
N GLY A 44 -8.82 0.35 3.33
CA GLY A 44 -8.58 -0.86 2.54
C GLY A 44 -7.31 -0.77 1.71
N ALA A 45 -6.81 -1.91 1.28
CA ALA A 45 -5.62 -1.99 0.47
C ALA A 45 -5.75 -3.05 -0.64
N ILE A 46 -5.14 -2.74 -1.79
CA ILE A 46 -4.92 -3.71 -2.86
C ILE A 46 -3.40 -3.77 -3.07
N PRO A 47 -2.74 -4.91 -2.84
CA PRO A 47 -1.32 -5.05 -3.12
C PRO A 47 -1.03 -4.94 -4.61
N ILE A 48 0.06 -4.28 -4.96
CA ILE A 48 0.55 -4.17 -6.34
C ILE A 48 1.74 -5.08 -6.57
N ASN A 49 2.59 -5.29 -5.56
CA ASN A 49 3.74 -6.17 -5.67
C ASN A 49 3.71 -7.25 -4.58
N GLN A 50 4.54 -8.28 -4.81
CA GLN A 50 4.61 -9.46 -3.95
C GLN A 50 6.03 -10.00 -3.86
N ILE A 51 6.24 -10.93 -2.94
CA ILE A 51 7.44 -11.77 -2.95
C ILE A 51 7.35 -12.68 -4.18
N PRO A 52 8.43 -12.82 -4.96
CA PRO A 52 8.38 -13.62 -6.19
C PRO A 52 7.79 -15.01 -5.99
N ASN A 53 6.74 -15.32 -6.77
CA ASN A 53 6.03 -16.59 -6.76
C ASN A 53 5.42 -17.00 -5.42
N ASP A 54 5.21 -16.05 -4.52
CA ASP A 54 4.62 -16.29 -3.20
C ASP A 54 3.32 -15.50 -3.02
N GLU A 55 2.20 -16.11 -3.37
CA GLU A 55 0.89 -15.48 -3.22
C GLU A 55 0.50 -15.24 -1.77
N SER A 56 1.05 -16.00 -0.83
CA SER A 56 0.77 -15.80 0.59
C SER A 56 1.28 -14.47 1.11
N SER A 57 2.29 -13.89 0.43
CA SER A 57 2.88 -12.61 0.82
C SER A 57 1.94 -11.42 0.69
N ILE A 58 0.81 -11.59 -0.02
CA ILE A 58 -0.17 -10.52 -0.26
C ILE A 58 -1.54 -10.83 0.32
N THR A 59 -1.64 -11.78 1.24
CA THR A 59 -2.90 -12.17 1.86
C THR A 59 -2.90 -11.92 3.37
N GLY A 60 -4.08 -11.82 3.93
CA GLY A 60 -4.29 -11.73 5.37
C GLY A 60 -3.47 -10.62 6.03
N SER A 61 -2.76 -10.97 7.06
CA SER A 61 -1.98 -10.03 7.85
C SER A 61 -0.79 -9.43 7.10
N ASN A 62 -0.32 -10.07 6.03
CA ASN A 62 0.78 -9.55 5.24
C ASN A 62 0.42 -8.25 4.49
N ILE A 63 -0.86 -8.00 4.28
CA ILE A 63 -1.32 -6.76 3.67
C ILE A 63 -1.07 -5.57 4.60
N ARG A 64 -1.26 -5.76 5.90
CA ARG A 64 -1.14 -4.67 6.88
C ARG A 64 0.26 -4.50 7.43
N GLY A 65 0.97 -5.60 7.64
CA GLY A 65 2.31 -5.58 8.20
C GLY A 65 2.33 -5.60 9.73
N LYS A 66 3.47 -5.21 10.29
CA LYS A 66 3.69 -5.20 11.73
C LYS A 66 3.26 -3.86 12.31
N TYR A 67 2.06 -3.81 12.84
CA TYR A 67 1.50 -2.61 13.47
C TYR A 67 0.86 -2.94 14.79
N TRP A 68 0.69 -1.91 15.60
CA TRP A 68 -0.27 -1.96 16.69
C TRP A 68 -1.67 -1.98 16.11
N THR A 69 -2.50 -2.83 16.64
CA THR A 69 -3.90 -2.96 16.21
C THR A 69 -4.80 -3.17 17.43
N ILE A 70 -6.07 -2.86 17.26
CA ILE A 70 -7.06 -3.11 18.31
C ILE A 70 -7.39 -4.60 18.26
N ALA A 71 -7.21 -5.27 19.39
CA ALA A 71 -7.38 -6.72 19.49
C ALA A 71 -8.82 -7.14 19.68
N ASP A 72 -9.63 -6.31 20.33
CA ASP A 72 -11.01 -6.66 20.70
C ASP A 72 -11.84 -5.39 20.92
N ASP A 73 -13.09 -5.60 21.32
CA ASP A 73 -14.05 -4.53 21.55
C ASP A 73 -13.70 -3.65 22.78
N SER A 74 -12.76 -4.06 23.61
CA SER A 74 -12.31 -3.26 24.74
C SER A 74 -11.39 -2.11 24.31
N GLY A 75 -10.97 -2.09 23.08
CA GLY A 75 -10.05 -1.09 22.55
C GLY A 75 -8.59 -1.35 22.90
N LYS A 76 -8.26 -2.52 23.41
CA LYS A 76 -6.88 -2.87 23.75
C LYS A 76 -6.02 -2.96 22.50
N GLU A 77 -4.93 -2.23 22.48
CA GLU A 77 -3.94 -2.30 21.40
C GLU A 77 -2.95 -3.43 21.67
N VAL A 78 -2.69 -4.21 20.63
CA VAL A 78 -1.71 -5.29 20.66
C VAL A 78 -0.76 -5.18 19.49
N SER A 79 0.49 -5.60 19.72
CA SER A 79 1.47 -5.70 18.65
C SER A 79 1.16 -6.94 17.81
N ARG A 80 1.28 -6.81 16.51
CA ARG A 80 1.14 -7.95 15.60
C ARG A 80 2.48 -8.67 15.50
N ASP A 81 2.42 -9.99 15.56
CA ASP A 81 3.61 -10.84 15.54
C ASP A 81 4.14 -11.14 14.14
N ILE A 82 3.78 -10.33 13.17
CA ILE A 82 4.23 -10.53 11.80
C ILE A 82 5.41 -9.62 11.50
N ASP A 83 6.52 -10.24 11.17
CA ASP A 83 7.70 -9.54 10.72
C ASP A 83 7.80 -9.67 9.21
N ILE A 84 7.70 -8.54 8.52
CA ILE A 84 7.68 -8.50 7.06
C ILE A 84 8.96 -7.84 6.57
N ASP A 85 9.72 -8.60 5.80
CA ASP A 85 10.88 -8.06 5.10
C ASP A 85 10.43 -7.45 3.77
N GLU A 86 10.23 -6.14 3.77
CA GLU A 86 9.73 -5.44 2.59
C GLU A 86 10.69 -5.48 1.40
N SER A 87 11.98 -5.72 1.65
CA SER A 87 12.97 -5.80 0.57
C SER A 87 12.75 -6.99 -0.36
N LYS A 88 11.97 -7.97 0.07
CA LYS A 88 11.66 -9.16 -0.73
C LYS A 88 10.50 -8.95 -1.71
N TYR A 89 9.76 -7.85 -1.61
CA TYR A 89 8.60 -7.57 -2.46
C TYR A 89 9.06 -6.96 -3.79
N THR A 90 9.60 -7.80 -4.65
CA THR A 90 10.27 -7.37 -5.89
C THR A 90 9.52 -7.74 -7.16
N GLN A 91 8.41 -8.44 -7.07
CA GLN A 91 7.63 -8.85 -8.23
C GLN A 91 6.32 -8.07 -8.34
N LEU A 92 6.09 -7.47 -9.49
CA LEU A 92 4.79 -6.89 -9.80
C LEU A 92 3.75 -8.01 -9.91
N ILE A 93 2.58 -7.83 -9.31
CA ILE A 93 1.50 -8.80 -9.41
C ILE A 93 1.02 -8.86 -10.86
N PRO A 94 0.86 -10.07 -11.45
CA PRO A 94 0.57 -10.22 -12.88
C PRO A 94 -0.62 -9.44 -13.41
N GLU A 95 -1.66 -9.26 -12.62
CA GLU A 95 -2.85 -8.50 -13.06
C GLU A 95 -2.56 -7.03 -13.34
N PHE A 96 -1.46 -6.49 -12.83
CA PHE A 96 -1.07 -5.11 -13.08
C PHE A 96 -0.15 -4.94 -14.28
N GLU A 97 0.33 -6.03 -14.88
CA GLU A 97 1.28 -5.99 -16.00
C GLU A 97 0.76 -5.23 -17.22
N LYS A 98 -0.53 -5.25 -17.48
CA LYS A 98 -1.16 -4.57 -18.63
C LYS A 98 -1.84 -3.27 -18.23
N THR A 99 -1.46 -2.68 -17.12
CA THR A 99 -2.06 -1.44 -16.62
C THR A 99 -1.03 -0.33 -16.56
N TYR A 100 -1.53 0.89 -16.42
CA TYR A 100 -0.68 2.06 -16.19
C TYR A 100 0.06 1.99 -14.85
N PHE A 101 -0.43 1.19 -13.89
CA PHE A 101 0.26 0.96 -12.63
C PHE A 101 1.64 0.33 -12.84
N LYS A 102 1.82 -0.47 -13.89
CA LYS A 102 3.14 -1.00 -14.23
C LYS A 102 4.13 0.13 -14.56
N GLU A 103 3.70 1.10 -15.35
CA GLU A 103 4.54 2.24 -15.70
C GLU A 103 4.89 3.07 -14.48
N VAL A 104 3.92 3.31 -13.61
CA VAL A 104 4.16 4.02 -12.34
C VAL A 104 5.17 3.24 -11.48
N TYR A 105 4.96 1.94 -11.34
CA TYR A 105 5.82 1.07 -10.55
C TYR A 105 7.26 1.07 -11.08
N GLU A 106 7.44 0.90 -12.38
CA GLU A 106 8.77 0.90 -12.99
C GLU A 106 9.46 2.26 -12.87
N THR A 107 8.73 3.33 -13.05
CA THR A 107 9.26 4.68 -12.92
C THR A 107 9.75 4.96 -11.49
N LEU A 108 8.96 4.58 -10.49
CA LEU A 108 9.34 4.71 -9.09
C LEU A 108 10.53 3.82 -8.74
N SER A 109 10.57 2.60 -9.27
CA SER A 109 11.66 1.66 -9.01
C SER A 109 13.01 2.15 -9.50
N LYS A 110 13.04 3.00 -10.53
CA LYS A 110 14.27 3.59 -11.04
C LYS A 110 14.83 4.67 -10.11
N LYS A 111 13.98 5.29 -9.31
CA LYS A 111 14.37 6.40 -8.44
C LYS A 111 14.50 5.99 -6.98
N PHE A 112 13.76 4.97 -6.57
CA PHE A 112 13.70 4.55 -5.17
C PHE A 112 13.80 3.03 -5.06
N LYS A 113 14.35 2.58 -3.94
CA LYS A 113 14.28 1.17 -3.57
C LYS A 113 12.90 0.94 -2.94
N LEU A 114 12.02 0.29 -3.68
CA LEU A 114 10.65 0.07 -3.24
C LEU A 114 10.54 -1.14 -2.31
N GLY A 115 9.70 -1.01 -1.29
CA GLY A 115 9.21 -2.12 -0.49
C GLY A 115 7.85 -2.59 -1.01
N ARG A 116 6.93 -2.87 -0.10
CA ARG A 116 5.55 -3.20 -0.47
C ARG A 116 4.87 -1.98 -1.08
N VAL A 117 4.28 -2.17 -2.25
CA VAL A 117 3.50 -1.14 -2.94
C VAL A 117 2.04 -1.54 -2.96
N ARG A 118 1.17 -0.62 -2.58
CA ARG A 118 -0.26 -0.89 -2.43
C ARG A 118 -1.08 0.30 -2.92
N LEU A 119 -2.29 -0.01 -3.40
CA LEU A 119 -3.34 0.98 -3.54
C LEU A 119 -4.06 1.06 -2.20
N LEU A 120 -4.25 2.25 -1.69
CA LEU A 120 -4.91 2.46 -0.40
C LEU A 120 -6.22 3.19 -0.61
N LEU A 121 -7.26 2.68 0.03
CA LEU A 121 -8.55 3.34 0.13
C LEU A 121 -8.71 3.87 1.55
N LYS A 122 -9.00 5.16 1.65
CA LYS A 122 -9.43 5.80 2.89
C LYS A 122 -10.77 6.47 2.62
N GLU A 123 -11.78 6.08 3.38
CA GLU A 123 -13.11 6.66 3.21
C GLU A 123 -13.15 8.11 3.70
N PRO A 124 -14.02 8.96 3.09
CA PRO A 124 -14.18 10.33 3.54
C PRO A 124 -14.58 10.40 5.01
N ARG A 125 -14.11 11.42 5.70
CA ARG A 125 -14.41 11.67 7.12
C ARG A 125 -13.89 10.61 8.09
N SER A 126 -13.05 9.70 7.61
CA SER A 126 -12.35 8.76 8.47
C SER A 126 -11.02 9.35 8.93
N THR A 127 -10.49 8.82 10.03
CA THR A 127 -9.19 9.21 10.55
C THR A 127 -8.27 8.00 10.65
N LEU A 128 -6.98 8.25 10.48
CA LEU A 128 -5.96 7.27 10.78
C LEU A 128 -5.24 7.73 12.05
N SER A 129 -4.97 6.79 12.95
CA SER A 129 -4.14 7.08 14.11
C SER A 129 -2.70 7.36 13.69
N TRP A 130 -1.98 8.10 14.50
CA TRP A 130 -0.56 8.31 14.27
C TRP A 130 0.19 6.97 14.34
N HIS A 131 1.04 6.73 13.36
CA HIS A 131 1.82 5.50 13.29
C HIS A 131 3.12 5.76 12.52
N LYS A 132 4.07 4.85 12.63
CA LYS A 132 5.32 4.89 11.87
C LYS A 132 5.29 3.90 10.71
#